data_35d962455a392bea69271040b6298164
#
_entry.id   35d962455a392bea69271040b6298164
#
_cell.length_a   1.000
_cell.length_b   1.000
_cell.length_c   1.000
_cell.angle_alpha   90.00
_cell.angle_beta   90.00
_cell.angle_gamma   90.00
#
_symmetry.space_group_name_H-M   'P 1'
#
loop_
_entity.id
_entity.type
_entity.pdbx_description
1 polymer ?
#
loop_
_entity_poly.entity_id
_entity_poly.type
_entity_poly.pdbx_seq_one_letter_code
_entity_poly.pdbx_strand_id
1 'polypeptide(L)'
;MGAVEPSLAYAPLRRLPAQHRSMVRVQRMLDACAELLDEGGYSELSTTRIAERAGVAIGSVYQFFPDKKAITQALGLRYLDQFTARVAERLAEGGREHWTHSADVIIDEYLDMHRTVPGFRSLHFGDVVDERLLDSDTENNRVIATRLRQLLTAHGGAHECEQLDRAVVVAVEAADAVLKLAFRLDPDGDPRLIEETKLLLRTYLGHHFG
;
A
#
# COMPACT_ATOMS: atom_id res chain seq x y z
N MET A 1 15.91 15.59 13.96
CA MET A 1 15.14 14.61 14.75
C MET A 1 14.23 13.94 13.71
N GLY A 2 14.67 12.81 13.11
CA GLY A 2 13.91 12.13 12.06
C GLY A 2 12.59 11.65 12.64
N ALA A 3 11.50 12.14 12.09
CA ALA A 3 10.17 11.63 12.44
C ALA A 3 10.11 10.13 12.09
N VAL A 4 9.59 9.32 13.01
CA VAL A 4 9.19 7.94 12.71
C VAL A 4 8.12 8.05 11.65
N GLU A 5 8.25 7.30 10.53
CA GLU A 5 7.17 7.21 9.55
C GLU A 5 5.87 6.87 10.29
N PRO A 6 4.78 7.62 10.08
CA PRO A 6 3.57 7.51 10.91
C PRO A 6 3.01 6.08 10.97
N SER A 7 3.18 5.31 9.89
CA SER A 7 2.67 3.94 9.82
C SER A 7 3.50 2.92 10.60
N LEU A 8 4.78 3.15 10.81
CA LEU A 8 5.59 2.26 11.67
C LEU A 8 5.10 2.26 13.13
N ALA A 9 4.38 3.30 13.56
CA ALA A 9 3.74 3.32 14.88
C ALA A 9 2.60 2.28 15.03
N TYR A 10 2.01 1.86 13.90
CA TYR A 10 0.94 0.84 13.84
C TYR A 10 1.46 -0.53 13.39
N ALA A 11 2.74 -0.63 13.02
CA ALA A 11 3.34 -1.89 12.64
C ALA A 11 3.44 -2.84 13.86
N PRO A 12 3.34 -4.16 13.68
CA PRO A 12 3.43 -5.15 14.76
C PRO A 12 4.87 -5.32 15.25
N LEU A 13 5.47 -4.21 15.66
CA LEU A 13 6.82 -4.14 16.21
C LEU A 13 6.81 -4.54 17.69
N ARG A 14 7.73 -5.41 18.09
CA ARG A 14 7.98 -5.68 19.52
C ARG A 14 8.48 -4.44 20.27
N ARG A 15 9.19 -3.56 19.57
CA ARG A 15 9.74 -2.32 20.12
C ARG A 15 9.82 -1.25 19.03
N LEU A 16 9.26 -0.08 19.30
CA LEU A 16 9.43 1.08 18.43
C LEU A 16 10.89 1.54 18.43
N PRO A 17 11.48 1.81 17.25
CA PRO A 17 12.85 2.32 17.16
C PRO A 17 12.89 3.76 17.66
N ALA A 18 13.40 3.98 18.88
CA ALA A 18 13.47 5.30 19.52
C ALA A 18 14.70 6.13 19.09
N GLN A 19 15.72 5.51 18.50
CA GLN A 19 16.98 6.16 18.12
C GLN A 19 17.20 6.06 16.63
N HIS A 20 17.84 7.07 16.03
CA HIS A 20 18.17 7.12 14.61
C HIS A 20 18.86 5.84 14.09
N ARG A 21 19.84 5.30 14.82
CA ARG A 21 20.52 4.06 14.44
C ARG A 21 19.59 2.84 14.39
N SER A 22 18.58 2.80 15.26
CA SER A 22 17.56 1.76 15.27
C SER A 22 16.61 1.88 14.08
N MET A 23 16.23 3.11 13.74
CA MET A 23 15.42 3.41 12.55
C MET A 23 16.12 2.97 11.27
N VAL A 24 17.38 3.36 11.07
CA VAL A 24 18.17 2.95 9.90
C VAL A 24 18.25 1.43 9.78
N ARG A 25 18.40 0.69 10.90
CA ARG A 25 18.38 -0.78 10.88
C ARG A 25 17.03 -1.35 10.46
N VAL A 26 15.94 -0.81 10.99
CA VAL A 26 14.58 -1.24 10.60
C VAL A 26 14.34 -0.98 9.11
N GLN A 27 14.73 0.20 8.59
CA GLN A 27 14.62 0.51 7.16
C GLN A 27 15.40 -0.50 6.31
N ARG A 28 16.65 -0.81 6.65
CA ARG A 28 17.46 -1.82 5.94
C ARG A 28 16.81 -3.21 5.94
N MET A 29 16.12 -3.60 7.03
CA MET A 29 15.37 -4.86 7.09
C MET A 29 14.15 -4.82 6.17
N LEU A 30 13.44 -3.69 6.09
CA LEU A 30 12.30 -3.52 5.18
C LEU A 30 12.76 -3.49 3.72
N ASP A 31 13.88 -2.83 3.41
CA ASP A 31 14.45 -2.81 2.06
C ASP A 31 14.87 -4.21 1.62
N ALA A 32 15.58 -4.94 2.48
CA ALA A 32 15.96 -6.33 2.23
C ALA A 32 14.73 -7.25 2.05
N CYS A 33 13.66 -7.01 2.80
CA CYS A 33 12.39 -7.73 2.64
C CYS A 33 11.76 -7.44 1.27
N ALA A 34 11.74 -6.17 0.85
CA ALA A 34 11.23 -5.75 -0.45
C ALA A 34 11.96 -6.42 -1.62
N GLU A 35 13.31 -6.40 -1.60
CA GLU A 35 14.13 -7.04 -2.62
C GLU A 35 13.89 -8.55 -2.69
N LEU A 36 13.87 -9.24 -1.55
CA LEU A 36 13.63 -10.68 -1.49
C LEU A 36 12.22 -11.07 -1.96
N LEU A 37 11.23 -10.24 -1.69
CA LEU A 37 9.87 -10.43 -2.20
C LEU A 37 9.82 -10.28 -3.72
N ASP A 38 10.57 -9.35 -4.28
CA ASP A 38 10.63 -9.12 -5.72
C ASP A 38 11.34 -10.29 -6.45
N GLU A 39 12.40 -10.85 -5.84
CA GLU A 39 13.18 -11.97 -6.38
C GLU A 39 12.42 -13.31 -6.35
N GLY A 40 11.78 -13.66 -5.25
CA GLY A 40 11.25 -15.02 -5.01
C GLY A 40 9.88 -15.10 -4.34
N GLY A 41 9.23 -13.97 -4.12
CA GLY A 41 7.93 -13.91 -3.48
C GLY A 41 7.94 -14.30 -1.99
N TYR A 42 6.77 -14.38 -1.40
CA TYR A 42 6.61 -14.60 0.05
C TYR A 42 7.06 -16.00 0.51
N SER A 43 6.94 -17.03 -0.34
CA SER A 43 7.33 -18.41 -0.02
C SER A 43 8.83 -18.53 0.26
N GLU A 44 9.65 -17.81 -0.48
CA GLU A 44 11.11 -17.77 -0.36
C GLU A 44 11.61 -16.89 0.79
N LEU A 45 10.73 -16.07 1.37
CA LEU A 45 11.09 -15.14 2.42
C LEU A 45 11.33 -15.83 3.76
N SER A 46 12.44 -15.50 4.44
CA SER A 46 12.71 -15.89 5.82
C SER A 46 13.40 -14.77 6.59
N THR A 47 13.25 -14.77 7.90
CA THR A 47 13.95 -13.80 8.78
C THR A 47 15.46 -13.90 8.68
N THR A 48 16.00 -15.10 8.44
CA THR A 48 17.43 -15.32 8.23
C THR A 48 17.90 -14.66 6.94
N ARG A 49 17.21 -14.88 5.81
CA ARG A 49 17.55 -14.24 4.53
C ARG A 49 17.45 -12.73 4.61
N ILE A 50 16.42 -12.21 5.31
CA ILE A 50 16.29 -10.76 5.55
C ILE A 50 17.46 -10.23 6.35
N ALA A 51 17.88 -10.91 7.43
CA ALA A 51 19.02 -10.50 8.24
C ALA A 51 20.33 -10.46 7.43
N GLU A 52 20.58 -11.49 6.64
CA GLU A 52 21.75 -11.61 5.76
C GLU A 52 21.77 -10.48 4.72
N ARG A 53 20.66 -10.27 3.99
CA ARG A 53 20.53 -9.24 2.97
C ARG A 53 20.65 -7.83 3.57
N ALA A 54 20.03 -7.58 4.72
CA ALA A 54 20.11 -6.31 5.44
C ALA A 54 21.48 -6.05 6.06
N GLY A 55 22.37 -7.07 6.15
CA GLY A 55 23.66 -6.97 6.81
C GLY A 55 23.52 -6.69 8.31
N VAL A 56 22.57 -7.37 8.99
CA VAL A 56 22.33 -7.27 10.42
C VAL A 56 22.36 -8.64 11.08
N ALA A 57 22.69 -8.69 12.36
CA ALA A 57 22.60 -9.95 13.10
C ALA A 57 21.14 -10.40 13.21
N ILE A 58 20.87 -11.70 13.11
CA ILE A 58 19.52 -12.26 13.20
C ILE A 58 18.83 -11.88 14.53
N GLY A 59 19.57 -11.76 15.65
CA GLY A 59 19.05 -11.27 16.92
C GLY A 59 18.54 -9.83 16.85
N SER A 60 19.08 -9.00 15.94
CA SER A 60 18.58 -7.65 15.69
C SER A 60 17.22 -7.67 14.97
N VAL A 61 16.96 -8.65 14.12
CA VAL A 61 15.64 -8.82 13.49
C VAL A 61 14.60 -9.14 14.57
N TYR A 62 14.86 -10.14 15.41
CA TYR A 62 13.93 -10.55 16.46
C TYR A 62 13.75 -9.52 17.58
N GLN A 63 14.66 -8.54 17.69
CA GLN A 63 14.49 -7.40 18.61
C GLN A 63 13.31 -6.51 18.18
N PHE A 64 13.07 -6.36 16.87
CA PHE A 64 12.01 -5.50 16.32
C PHE A 64 10.80 -6.29 15.83
N PHE A 65 10.99 -7.40 15.16
CA PHE A 65 9.95 -8.18 14.52
C PHE A 65 9.86 -9.60 15.09
N PRO A 66 8.67 -10.08 15.48
CA PRO A 66 8.49 -11.44 15.97
C PRO A 66 8.75 -12.51 14.91
N ASP A 67 8.39 -12.22 13.66
CA ASP A 67 8.44 -13.15 12.53
C ASP A 67 8.47 -12.40 11.18
N LYS A 68 8.53 -13.16 10.07
CA LYS A 68 8.50 -12.58 8.72
C LYS A 68 7.19 -11.89 8.38
N LYS A 69 6.06 -12.35 8.96
CA LYS A 69 4.74 -11.73 8.75
C LYS A 69 4.73 -10.29 9.29
N ALA A 70 5.29 -10.07 10.48
CA ALA A 70 5.40 -8.74 11.04
C ALA A 70 6.27 -7.79 10.19
N ILE A 71 7.32 -8.32 9.52
CA ILE A 71 8.17 -7.54 8.62
C ILE A 71 7.38 -7.15 7.36
N THR A 72 6.65 -8.10 6.77
CA THR A 72 5.84 -7.82 5.56
C THR A 72 4.68 -6.88 5.85
N GLN A 73 4.04 -6.98 7.01
CA GLN A 73 3.01 -6.03 7.44
C GLN A 73 3.59 -4.61 7.61
N ALA A 74 4.77 -4.48 8.23
CA ALA A 74 5.45 -3.19 8.36
C ALA A 74 5.84 -2.62 6.98
N LEU A 75 6.26 -3.46 6.05
CA LEU A 75 6.56 -3.08 4.67
C LEU A 75 5.30 -2.61 3.93
N GLY A 76 4.18 -3.30 4.10
CA GLY A 76 2.88 -2.91 3.53
C GLY A 76 2.43 -1.52 4.03
N LEU A 77 2.59 -1.25 5.31
CA LEU A 77 2.30 0.07 5.88
C LEU A 77 3.22 1.17 5.31
N ARG A 78 4.52 0.89 5.12
CA ARG A 78 5.46 1.80 4.45
C ARG A 78 5.01 2.11 3.02
N TYR A 79 4.56 1.09 2.28
CA TYR A 79 4.05 1.30 0.92
C TYR A 79 2.77 2.12 0.90
N LEU A 80 1.89 1.93 1.86
CA LEU A 80 0.69 2.75 1.99
C LEU A 80 1.04 4.23 2.24
N ASP A 81 2.03 4.51 3.09
CA ASP A 81 2.50 5.89 3.29
C ASP A 81 3.10 6.48 2.01
N GLN A 82 3.93 5.70 1.29
CA GLN A 82 4.48 6.13 0.01
C GLN A 82 3.38 6.41 -1.03
N PHE A 83 2.43 5.49 -1.16
CA PHE A 83 1.29 5.63 -2.06
C PHE A 83 0.48 6.90 -1.77
N THR A 84 0.08 7.08 -0.52
CA THR A 84 -0.73 8.23 -0.13
C THR A 84 0.02 9.56 -0.27
N ALA A 85 1.34 9.58 -0.02
CA ALA A 85 2.17 10.76 -0.24
C ALA A 85 2.25 11.13 -1.73
N ARG A 86 2.52 10.17 -2.61
CA ARG A 86 2.59 10.39 -4.06
C ARG A 86 1.25 10.82 -4.64
N VAL A 87 0.13 10.21 -4.21
CA VAL A 87 -1.21 10.65 -4.61
C VAL A 87 -1.46 12.08 -4.17
N ALA A 88 -1.11 12.44 -2.92
CA ALA A 88 -1.28 13.80 -2.41
C ALA A 88 -0.48 14.84 -3.21
N GLU A 89 0.77 14.53 -3.56
CA GLU A 89 1.62 15.40 -4.39
C GLU A 89 1.00 15.64 -5.77
N ARG A 90 0.57 14.56 -6.45
CA ARG A 90 -0.05 14.67 -7.79
C ARG A 90 -1.38 15.42 -7.77
N LEU A 91 -2.20 15.22 -6.74
CA LEU A 91 -3.45 15.97 -6.58
C LEU A 91 -3.20 17.46 -6.28
N ALA A 92 -2.12 17.78 -5.56
CA ALA A 92 -1.74 19.17 -5.31
C ALA A 92 -1.22 19.89 -6.57
N GLU A 93 -0.53 19.18 -7.48
CA GLU A 93 -0.02 19.71 -8.74
C GLU A 93 -1.13 19.98 -9.77
N GLY A 94 -2.18 19.14 -9.81
CA GLY A 94 -3.29 19.22 -10.76
C GLY A 94 -4.28 20.38 -10.52
N GLY A 95 -4.12 21.12 -9.43
CA GLY A 95 -5.08 22.17 -9.04
C GLY A 95 -6.40 21.59 -8.53
N ARG A 96 -7.43 22.46 -8.34
CA ARG A 96 -8.78 22.03 -7.94
C ARG A 96 -9.56 21.47 -9.14
N GLU A 97 -9.01 20.46 -9.78
CA GLU A 97 -9.71 19.75 -10.83
C GLU A 97 -10.75 18.78 -10.24
N HIS A 98 -11.73 18.47 -11.05
CA HIS A 98 -12.90 17.68 -10.69
C HIS A 98 -12.47 16.34 -10.05
N TRP A 99 -13.20 15.86 -9.02
CA TRP A 99 -12.99 14.57 -8.32
C TRP A 99 -12.78 13.36 -9.29
N THR A 100 -13.27 13.43 -10.54
CA THR A 100 -13.04 12.41 -11.59
C THR A 100 -11.56 12.24 -11.92
N HIS A 101 -10.81 13.33 -11.93
CA HIS A 101 -9.37 13.32 -12.11
C HIS A 101 -8.66 12.63 -10.92
N SER A 102 -9.18 12.82 -9.71
CA SER A 102 -8.61 12.17 -8.52
C SER A 102 -8.66 10.64 -8.59
N ALA A 103 -9.72 10.05 -9.17
CA ALA A 103 -9.81 8.61 -9.35
C ALA A 103 -8.75 8.09 -10.32
N ASP A 104 -8.51 8.79 -11.42
CA ASP A 104 -7.47 8.42 -12.39
C ASP A 104 -6.08 8.53 -11.77
N VAL A 105 -5.79 9.61 -11.07
CA VAL A 105 -4.51 9.82 -10.37
C VAL A 105 -4.24 8.69 -9.38
N ILE A 106 -5.23 8.28 -8.60
CA ILE A 106 -5.09 7.19 -7.63
C ILE A 106 -4.74 5.87 -8.33
N ILE A 107 -5.44 5.52 -9.41
CA ILE A 107 -5.16 4.28 -10.17
C ILE A 107 -3.80 4.36 -10.86
N ASP A 108 -3.47 5.48 -11.51
CA ASP A 108 -2.19 5.64 -12.19
C ASP A 108 -1.01 5.55 -11.23
N GLU A 109 -1.11 6.13 -10.03
CA GLU A 109 -0.07 6.04 -9.03
C GLU A 109 0.09 4.62 -8.48
N TYR A 110 -1.04 3.92 -8.30
CA TYR A 110 -1.01 2.50 -7.94
C TYR A 110 -0.27 1.65 -8.99
N LEU A 111 -0.58 1.86 -10.28
CA LEU A 111 0.06 1.17 -11.39
C LEU A 111 1.56 1.50 -11.49
N ASP A 112 1.93 2.76 -11.25
CA ASP A 112 3.33 3.17 -11.23
C ASP A 112 4.09 2.47 -10.11
N MET A 113 3.56 2.45 -8.89
CA MET A 113 4.17 1.73 -7.78
C MET A 113 4.26 0.22 -8.04
N HIS A 114 3.26 -0.38 -8.66
CA HIS A 114 3.27 -1.80 -9.01
C HIS A 114 4.43 -2.14 -9.97
N ARG A 115 4.78 -1.23 -10.87
CA ARG A 115 5.84 -1.40 -11.86
C ARG A 115 7.23 -1.02 -11.36
N THR A 116 7.32 -0.04 -10.46
CA THR A 116 8.59 0.62 -10.11
C THR A 116 9.08 0.32 -8.69
N VAL A 117 8.21 -0.11 -7.78
CA VAL A 117 8.57 -0.33 -6.38
C VAL A 117 8.84 -1.81 -6.13
N PRO A 118 10.09 -2.21 -5.78
CA PRO A 118 10.44 -3.59 -5.52
C PRO A 118 9.53 -4.24 -4.47
N GLY A 119 9.06 -5.46 -4.72
CA GLY A 119 8.24 -6.23 -3.80
C GLY A 119 6.79 -5.72 -3.60
N PHE A 120 6.43 -4.57 -4.17
CA PHE A 120 5.09 -4.00 -4.02
C PHE A 120 4.01 -4.96 -4.54
N ARG A 121 4.17 -5.49 -5.77
CA ARG A 121 3.24 -6.44 -6.39
C ARG A 121 3.07 -7.72 -5.56
N SER A 122 4.12 -8.19 -4.88
CA SER A 122 4.09 -9.42 -4.09
C SER A 122 3.31 -9.28 -2.78
N LEU A 123 3.09 -8.05 -2.29
CA LEU A 123 2.36 -7.78 -1.05
C LEU A 123 0.90 -7.43 -1.26
N HIS A 124 0.56 -6.81 -2.39
CA HIS A 124 -0.77 -6.20 -2.53
C HIS A 124 -1.79 -7.10 -3.18
N PHE A 125 -1.38 -7.95 -4.11
CA PHE A 125 -2.32 -8.69 -4.93
C PHE A 125 -1.80 -10.08 -5.25
N GLY A 126 -0.84 -10.55 -4.44
CA GLY A 126 -0.24 -11.85 -4.64
C GLY A 126 -1.26 -12.96 -4.45
N ASP A 127 -1.33 -13.84 -5.44
CA ASP A 127 -1.96 -15.16 -5.33
C ASP A 127 -1.32 -16.04 -4.24
N VAL A 128 -0.39 -15.48 -3.47
CA VAL A 128 0.40 -16.18 -2.44
C VAL A 128 0.44 -15.39 -1.16
N VAL A 129 -0.67 -14.84 -0.77
CA VAL A 129 -0.78 -14.43 0.61
C VAL A 129 -1.25 -15.66 1.38
N ASP A 130 -0.41 -16.15 2.30
CA ASP A 130 -0.79 -17.13 3.32
C ASP A 130 -2.23 -16.82 3.75
N GLU A 131 -3.14 -17.82 3.73
CA GLU A 131 -4.55 -17.68 4.14
C GLU A 131 -4.70 -16.94 5.47
N ARG A 132 -3.66 -16.96 6.31
CA ARG A 132 -3.54 -16.20 7.56
C ARG A 132 -3.32 -14.69 7.38
N LEU A 133 -3.03 -14.22 6.17
CA LEU A 133 -2.96 -12.80 5.84
C LEU A 133 -4.28 -12.30 5.21
N LEU A 134 -5.19 -13.20 4.83
CA LEU A 134 -6.51 -12.83 4.29
C LEU A 134 -7.37 -12.05 5.30
N ASP A 135 -7.23 -12.31 6.60
CA ASP A 135 -7.82 -11.46 7.64
C ASP A 135 -7.24 -10.02 7.62
N SER A 136 -6.04 -9.86 7.05
CA SER A 136 -5.40 -8.54 6.88
C SER A 136 -5.90 -7.77 5.64
N ASP A 137 -6.40 -8.45 4.59
CA ASP A 137 -6.82 -7.75 3.36
C ASP A 137 -8.04 -6.86 3.60
N THR A 138 -9.03 -7.33 4.33
CA THR A 138 -10.20 -6.52 4.71
C THR A 138 -9.80 -5.35 5.62
N GLU A 139 -8.82 -5.54 6.48
CA GLU A 139 -8.29 -4.49 7.35
C GLU A 139 -7.41 -3.51 6.55
N ASN A 140 -6.63 -3.99 5.59
CA ASN A 140 -5.83 -3.18 4.67
C ASN A 140 -6.71 -2.28 3.79
N ASN A 141 -7.74 -2.84 3.15
CA ASN A 141 -8.67 -2.06 2.32
C ASN A 141 -9.39 -0.97 3.12
N ARG A 142 -9.75 -1.25 4.37
CA ARG A 142 -10.31 -0.24 5.28
C ARG A 142 -9.32 0.89 5.59
N VAL A 143 -8.06 0.57 5.84
CA VAL A 143 -7.02 1.58 6.09
C VAL A 143 -6.78 2.41 4.83
N ILE A 144 -6.70 1.77 3.65
CA ILE A 144 -6.59 2.45 2.36
C ILE A 144 -7.79 3.38 2.14
N ALA A 145 -9.02 2.89 2.32
CA ALA A 145 -10.24 3.68 2.16
C ALA A 145 -10.24 4.91 3.09
N THR A 146 -9.84 4.73 4.35
CA THR A 146 -9.73 5.85 5.31
C THR A 146 -8.74 6.91 4.85
N ARG A 147 -7.56 6.49 4.36
CA ARG A 147 -6.51 7.40 3.86
C ARG A 147 -6.97 8.12 2.58
N LEU A 148 -7.56 7.40 1.63
CA LEU A 148 -8.07 7.98 0.39
C LEU A 148 -9.22 8.95 0.66
N ARG A 149 -10.12 8.65 1.60
CA ARG A 149 -11.16 9.59 2.04
C ARG A 149 -10.54 10.90 2.53
N GLN A 150 -9.53 10.83 3.39
CA GLN A 150 -8.83 12.02 3.88
C GLN A 150 -8.22 12.85 2.74
N LEU A 151 -7.62 12.21 1.74
CA LEU A 151 -7.08 12.87 0.56
C LEU A 151 -8.18 13.52 -0.29
N LEU A 152 -9.27 12.83 -0.55
CA LEU A 152 -10.40 13.35 -1.33
C LEU A 152 -11.07 14.53 -0.65
N THR A 153 -11.19 14.54 0.68
CA THR A 153 -11.71 15.71 1.42
C THR A 153 -10.73 16.87 1.44
N ALA A 154 -9.43 16.61 1.55
CA ALA A 154 -8.41 17.68 1.60
C ALA A 154 -8.16 18.33 0.22
N HIS A 155 -8.19 17.56 -0.86
CA HIS A 155 -7.77 18.00 -2.20
C HIS A 155 -8.87 17.87 -3.27
N GLY A 156 -9.78 16.92 -3.13
CA GLY A 156 -10.80 16.59 -4.14
C GLY A 156 -12.12 17.38 -4.01
N GLY A 157 -12.24 18.27 -3.04
CA GLY A 157 -13.49 19.05 -2.81
C GLY A 157 -14.68 18.23 -2.31
N ALA A 158 -14.49 16.96 -1.93
CA ALA A 158 -15.51 16.11 -1.35
C ALA A 158 -15.84 16.58 0.09
N HIS A 159 -17.14 16.63 0.43
CA HIS A 159 -17.57 16.96 1.79
C HIS A 159 -17.61 15.68 2.65
N GLU A 160 -17.17 15.78 3.90
CA GLU A 160 -17.26 14.67 4.84
C GLU A 160 -18.73 14.33 5.11
N CYS A 161 -19.11 13.11 4.79
CA CYS A 161 -20.44 12.56 5.08
C CYS A 161 -20.38 11.03 5.11
N GLU A 162 -21.36 10.41 5.75
CA GLU A 162 -21.44 8.94 5.84
C GLU A 162 -21.57 8.26 4.46
N GLN A 163 -22.11 8.96 3.47
CA GLN A 163 -22.17 8.50 2.08
C GLN A 163 -20.79 8.40 1.46
N LEU A 164 -19.90 9.38 1.70
CA LEU A 164 -18.52 9.37 1.24
C LEU A 164 -17.78 8.16 1.80
N ASP A 165 -17.92 7.88 3.10
CA ASP A 165 -17.26 6.74 3.75
C ASP A 165 -17.62 5.42 3.08
N ARG A 166 -18.90 5.18 2.84
CA ARG A 166 -19.36 3.97 2.15
C ARG A 166 -18.92 3.91 0.69
N ALA A 167 -19.01 5.03 -0.02
CA ALA A 167 -18.64 5.09 -1.42
C ALA A 167 -17.15 4.81 -1.63
N VAL A 168 -16.29 5.37 -0.79
CA VAL A 168 -14.84 5.11 -0.87
C VAL A 168 -14.50 3.66 -0.54
N VAL A 169 -15.13 3.06 0.47
CA VAL A 169 -14.93 1.63 0.79
C VAL A 169 -15.33 0.74 -0.40
N VAL A 170 -16.50 0.97 -0.98
CA VAL A 170 -16.97 0.21 -2.15
C VAL A 170 -16.05 0.41 -3.36
N ALA A 171 -15.59 1.64 -3.59
CA ALA A 171 -14.67 1.95 -4.67
C ALA A 171 -13.33 1.22 -4.51
N VAL A 172 -12.77 1.18 -3.30
CA VAL A 172 -11.52 0.47 -3.01
C VAL A 172 -11.68 -1.04 -3.22
N GLU A 173 -12.73 -1.65 -2.69
CA GLU A 173 -12.99 -3.09 -2.86
C GLU A 173 -13.21 -3.46 -4.34
N ALA A 174 -13.96 -2.64 -5.08
CA ALA A 174 -14.20 -2.88 -6.50
C ALA A 174 -12.89 -2.73 -7.31
N ALA A 175 -12.10 -1.68 -7.06
CA ALA A 175 -10.81 -1.49 -7.70
C ALA A 175 -9.86 -2.64 -7.42
N ASP A 176 -9.74 -3.06 -6.15
CA ASP A 176 -8.91 -4.17 -5.73
C ASP A 176 -9.27 -5.46 -6.48
N ALA A 177 -10.55 -5.81 -6.54
CA ALA A 177 -11.01 -7.02 -7.22
C ALA A 177 -10.70 -7.02 -8.73
N VAL A 178 -10.91 -5.88 -9.41
CA VAL A 178 -10.68 -5.79 -10.85
C VAL A 178 -9.18 -5.69 -11.18
N LEU A 179 -8.40 -4.95 -10.40
CA LEU A 179 -6.95 -4.87 -10.57
C LEU A 179 -6.27 -6.22 -10.31
N LYS A 180 -6.69 -6.98 -9.29
CA LYS A 180 -6.24 -8.36 -9.07
C LYS A 180 -6.47 -9.23 -10.31
N LEU A 181 -7.63 -9.10 -10.95
CA LEU A 181 -7.91 -9.81 -12.19
C LEU A 181 -7.01 -9.34 -13.34
N ALA A 182 -6.81 -8.03 -13.48
CA ALA A 182 -5.96 -7.46 -14.52
C ALA A 182 -4.52 -8.00 -14.44
N PHE A 183 -3.93 -8.00 -13.24
CA PHE A 183 -2.56 -8.50 -13.02
C PHE A 183 -2.43 -10.02 -13.04
N ARG A 184 -3.52 -10.76 -12.81
CA ARG A 184 -3.54 -12.23 -13.01
C ARG A 184 -3.51 -12.60 -14.48
N LEU A 185 -4.14 -11.80 -15.35
CA LEU A 185 -4.17 -12.05 -16.79
C LEU A 185 -2.91 -11.56 -17.50
N ASP A 186 -2.32 -10.47 -17.03
CA ASP A 186 -1.10 -9.86 -17.56
C ASP A 186 -0.24 -9.35 -16.41
N PRO A 187 1.03 -9.76 -16.27
CA PRO A 187 1.93 -9.28 -15.22
C PRO A 187 2.11 -7.76 -15.18
N ASP A 188 1.93 -7.08 -16.31
CA ASP A 188 1.99 -5.61 -16.44
C ASP A 188 0.61 -4.94 -16.24
N GLY A 189 -0.44 -5.76 -16.03
CA GLY A 189 -1.83 -5.36 -15.90
C GLY A 189 -2.55 -5.26 -17.25
N ASP A 190 -3.62 -6.06 -17.45
CA ASP A 190 -4.44 -5.99 -18.68
C ASP A 190 -4.98 -4.56 -18.84
N PRO A 191 -4.59 -3.83 -19.92
CA PRO A 191 -4.93 -2.43 -20.10
C PRO A 191 -6.45 -2.20 -20.23
N ARG A 192 -7.19 -3.18 -20.73
CA ARG A 192 -8.66 -3.08 -20.88
C ARG A 192 -9.33 -3.10 -19.51
N LEU A 193 -8.91 -3.99 -18.60
CA LEU A 193 -9.44 -4.04 -17.25
C LEU A 193 -9.03 -2.82 -16.42
N ILE A 194 -7.85 -2.28 -16.66
CA ILE A 194 -7.41 -1.03 -16.04
C ILE A 194 -8.32 0.14 -16.45
N GLU A 195 -8.61 0.29 -17.75
CA GLU A 195 -9.52 1.34 -18.22
C GLU A 195 -10.95 1.15 -17.74
N GLU A 196 -11.45 -0.10 -17.68
CA GLU A 196 -12.76 -0.40 -17.10
C GLU A 196 -12.79 -0.07 -15.58
N THR A 197 -11.68 -0.30 -14.85
CA THR A 197 -11.58 0.10 -13.45
C THR A 197 -11.71 1.62 -13.30
N LYS A 198 -11.01 2.40 -14.11
CA LYS A 198 -11.09 3.86 -14.10
C LYS A 198 -12.51 4.34 -14.44
N LEU A 199 -13.13 3.75 -15.46
CA LEU A 199 -14.51 4.07 -15.85
C LEU A 199 -15.49 3.77 -14.73
N LEU A 200 -15.38 2.59 -14.09
CA LEU A 200 -16.21 2.18 -12.98
C LEU A 200 -16.10 3.17 -11.82
N LEU A 201 -14.87 3.53 -11.43
CA LEU A 201 -14.64 4.45 -10.32
C LEU A 201 -15.17 5.86 -10.62
N ARG A 202 -14.90 6.40 -11.82
CA ARG A 202 -15.43 7.69 -12.26
C ARG A 202 -16.96 7.73 -12.24
N THR A 203 -17.59 6.67 -12.75
CA THR A 203 -19.06 6.59 -12.81
C THR A 203 -19.67 6.42 -11.43
N TYR A 204 -19.12 5.51 -10.64
CA TYR A 204 -19.64 5.23 -9.30
C TYR A 204 -19.46 6.41 -8.36
N LEU A 205 -18.26 6.96 -8.26
CA LEU A 205 -17.98 8.11 -7.41
C LEU A 205 -18.74 9.37 -7.92
N GLY A 206 -18.92 9.50 -9.27
CA GLY A 206 -19.69 10.56 -9.85
C GLY A 206 -21.16 10.59 -9.48
N HIS A 207 -21.72 9.42 -9.32
CA HIS A 207 -23.10 9.33 -8.82
C HIS A 207 -23.25 9.83 -7.38
N HIS A 208 -22.18 9.77 -6.59
CA HIS A 208 -22.19 10.18 -5.18
C HIS A 208 -21.73 11.63 -4.95
N PHE A 209 -20.90 12.17 -5.86
CA PHE A 209 -20.21 13.46 -5.66
C PHE A 209 -20.35 14.44 -6.82
N GLY A 210 -21.01 14.02 -7.94
CA GLY A 210 -21.29 14.85 -9.12
C GLY A 210 -22.45 15.82 -8.96
#